data_b5d0a64408916e000ef7bad731508656
#
_entry.id   b5d0a64408916e000ef7bad731508656
#
_cell.length_a   1.000
_cell.length_b   1.000
_cell.length_c   1.000
_cell.angle_alpha   90.00
_cell.angle_beta   90.00
_cell.angle_gamma   90.00
#
_symmetry.space_group_name_H-M   'P 1'
#
loop_
_entity.id
_entity.type
_entity.pdbx_description
1 polymer ?
#
loop_
_entity_poly.entity_id
_entity_poly.type
_entity_poly.pdbx_seq_one_letter_code
_entity_poly.pdbx_strand_id
1 'polypeptide(L)'
;RVEQDWESRLHDLLGASWPCCEVREFPCRWEAFVDSLLEQGLTLGRGAYGGWDDADPALARVAWCLARHLRSQRVVETGVGRGVTSRTVLEAQERNGDGHLWSIDLPPPLAPALLRQTGIAVPGRLRPRWTYIRGSSRRRLPSLVTELEVIDLFIHDSMHTTRNLFFELETVWPAVRAGGLILVDDVNLNRGLEIFTERHGRDLRGLVGISDDGERLLGLIQKKAGA
;
A
#
# COMPACT_ATOMS: atom_id res chain seq x y z
N ARG A 1 -17.69 -6.85 -5.75
CA ARG A 1 -17.96 -6.50 -7.15
C ARG A 1 -17.13 -5.28 -7.51
N VAL A 2 -16.42 -5.32 -8.65
CA VAL A 2 -15.69 -4.17 -9.20
C VAL A 2 -16.68 -3.06 -9.57
N GLU A 3 -16.36 -1.83 -9.21
CA GLU A 3 -17.13 -0.66 -9.54
C GLU A 3 -16.53 0.07 -10.73
N GLN A 4 -17.33 0.39 -11.75
CA GLN A 4 -16.84 1.00 -12.99
C GLN A 4 -16.14 2.35 -12.76
N ASP A 5 -16.66 3.16 -11.81
CA ASP A 5 -16.15 4.50 -11.49
C ASP A 5 -15.39 4.50 -10.16
N TRP A 6 -14.65 3.43 -9.86
CA TRP A 6 -14.05 3.22 -8.54
C TRP A 6 -13.07 4.35 -8.13
N GLU A 7 -12.31 4.92 -9.05
CA GLU A 7 -11.40 6.03 -8.73
C GLU A 7 -12.15 7.32 -8.37
N SER A 8 -13.25 7.61 -9.06
CA SER A 8 -14.14 8.72 -8.69
C SER A 8 -14.70 8.52 -7.28
N ARG A 9 -15.18 7.31 -6.99
CA ARG A 9 -15.73 6.97 -5.66
C ARG A 9 -14.67 6.98 -4.56
N LEU A 10 -13.43 6.57 -4.88
CA LEU A 10 -12.32 6.75 -3.97
C LEU A 10 -12.13 8.23 -3.61
N HIS A 11 -12.18 9.11 -4.61
CA HIS A 11 -12.04 10.55 -4.38
C HIS A 11 -13.19 11.14 -3.58
N ASP A 12 -14.42 10.64 -3.75
CA ASP A 12 -15.55 10.99 -2.88
C ASP A 12 -15.29 10.60 -1.41
N LEU A 13 -14.69 9.43 -1.16
CA LEU A 13 -14.30 9.01 0.20
C LEU A 13 -13.20 9.91 0.78
N LEU A 14 -12.35 10.47 -0.05
CA LEU A 14 -11.27 11.38 0.33
C LEU A 14 -11.72 12.85 0.45
N GLY A 15 -12.97 13.16 0.06
CA GLY A 15 -13.46 14.54 -0.02
C GLY A 15 -12.76 15.36 -1.10
N ALA A 16 -12.28 14.72 -2.16
CA ALA A 16 -11.55 15.31 -3.27
C ALA A 16 -12.32 15.22 -4.59
N SER A 17 -12.09 16.16 -5.49
CA SER A 17 -12.68 16.10 -6.84
C SER A 17 -11.96 15.06 -7.72
N TRP A 18 -12.71 14.43 -8.61
CA TRP A 18 -12.15 13.54 -9.63
C TRP A 18 -12.22 14.19 -11.03
N PRO A 19 -11.15 14.10 -11.87
CA PRO A 19 -9.78 13.74 -11.48
C PRO A 19 -9.10 14.88 -10.69
N CYS A 20 -8.40 14.53 -9.62
CA CYS A 20 -7.66 15.48 -8.80
C CYS A 20 -6.31 15.87 -9.44
N CYS A 21 -5.64 16.90 -8.90
CA CYS A 21 -4.31 17.30 -9.39
C CYS A 21 -3.27 16.18 -9.19
N GLU A 22 -3.37 15.43 -8.11
CA GLU A 22 -2.43 14.35 -7.79
C GLU A 22 -2.48 13.21 -8.84
N VAL A 23 -3.68 12.84 -9.30
CA VAL A 23 -3.87 11.85 -10.37
C VAL A 23 -3.32 12.36 -11.70
N ARG A 24 -3.53 13.64 -12.02
CA ARG A 24 -3.05 14.23 -13.28
C ARG A 24 -1.52 14.31 -13.35
N GLU A 25 -0.86 14.53 -12.23
CA GLU A 25 0.60 14.59 -12.14
C GLU A 25 1.25 13.20 -12.04
N PHE A 26 0.51 12.17 -11.65
CA PHE A 26 1.05 10.85 -11.38
C PHE A 26 1.76 10.20 -12.58
N PRO A 27 1.28 10.27 -13.84
CA PRO A 27 1.95 9.64 -14.98
C PRO A 27 3.41 10.11 -15.15
N CYS A 28 3.67 11.41 -15.08
CA CYS A 28 5.03 11.94 -15.18
C CYS A 28 5.93 11.48 -14.02
N ARG A 29 5.36 11.31 -12.82
CA ARG A 29 6.08 10.78 -11.66
C ARG A 29 6.41 9.31 -11.84
N TRP A 30 5.45 8.56 -12.35
CA TRP A 30 5.62 7.14 -12.63
C TRP A 30 6.70 6.90 -13.68
N GLU A 31 6.67 7.64 -14.77
CA GLU A 31 7.71 7.60 -15.82
C GLU A 31 9.11 7.88 -15.24
N ALA A 32 9.27 9.00 -14.53
CA ALA A 32 10.55 9.34 -13.90
C ALA A 32 11.01 8.30 -12.86
N PHE A 33 10.07 7.65 -12.17
CA PHE A 33 10.35 6.56 -11.26
C PHE A 33 10.87 5.33 -12.02
N VAL A 34 10.17 4.89 -13.06
CA VAL A 34 10.55 3.75 -13.90
C VAL A 34 11.93 3.98 -14.51
N ASP A 35 12.16 5.16 -15.10
CA ASP A 35 13.45 5.54 -15.68
C ASP A 35 14.59 5.43 -14.65
N SER A 36 14.36 5.91 -13.43
CA SER A 36 15.37 5.84 -12.37
C SER A 36 15.75 4.42 -11.95
N LEU A 37 14.87 3.43 -12.16
CA LEU A 37 15.18 2.02 -11.89
C LEU A 37 15.85 1.36 -13.11
N LEU A 38 15.43 1.72 -14.33
CA LEU A 38 16.07 1.26 -15.55
C LEU A 38 17.53 1.74 -15.63
N GLU A 39 17.82 2.97 -15.23
CA GLU A 39 19.18 3.51 -15.12
C GLU A 39 20.07 2.72 -14.12
N GLN A 40 19.47 2.09 -13.13
CA GLN A 40 20.15 1.18 -12.19
C GLN A 40 20.32 -0.24 -12.73
N GLY A 41 19.89 -0.50 -13.99
CA GLY A 41 19.95 -1.81 -14.63
C GLY A 41 18.87 -2.78 -14.13
N LEU A 42 17.79 -2.26 -13.52
CA LEU A 42 16.66 -3.07 -13.05
C LEU A 42 15.57 -3.09 -14.12
N THR A 43 15.02 -4.28 -14.37
CA THR A 43 13.79 -4.44 -15.16
C THR A 43 12.60 -4.44 -14.22
N LEU A 44 11.47 -3.88 -14.63
CA LEU A 44 10.22 -3.82 -13.88
C LEU A 44 9.13 -4.67 -14.54
N GLY A 45 8.11 -5.00 -13.78
CA GLY A 45 6.93 -5.70 -14.26
C GLY A 45 6.92 -7.19 -13.96
N ARG A 46 6.13 -7.93 -14.72
CA ARG A 46 5.85 -9.34 -14.45
C ARG A 46 7.11 -10.19 -14.39
N GLY A 47 7.28 -10.88 -13.26
CA GLY A 47 8.42 -11.78 -13.02
C GLY A 47 9.74 -11.07 -12.70
N ALA A 48 9.77 -9.75 -12.65
CA ALA A 48 11.01 -8.99 -12.47
C ALA A 48 11.63 -9.14 -11.07
N TYR A 49 10.83 -9.40 -10.05
CA TYR A 49 11.31 -9.63 -8.67
C TYR A 49 10.95 -11.04 -8.19
N GLY A 50 11.84 -12.00 -8.45
CA GLY A 50 11.68 -13.38 -7.97
C GLY A 50 10.42 -14.10 -8.46
N GLY A 51 9.94 -13.76 -9.64
CA GLY A 51 8.69 -14.28 -10.20
C GLY A 51 7.45 -13.42 -9.89
N TRP A 52 7.58 -12.41 -9.02
CA TRP A 52 6.51 -11.46 -8.69
C TRP A 52 6.50 -10.27 -9.65
N ASP A 53 5.32 -9.67 -9.81
CA ASP A 53 5.21 -8.35 -10.43
C ASP A 53 5.49 -7.29 -9.36
N ASP A 54 6.40 -6.38 -9.66
CA ASP A 54 6.85 -5.35 -8.72
C ASP A 54 6.50 -3.93 -9.17
N ALA A 55 5.66 -3.78 -10.18
CA ALA A 55 5.32 -2.49 -10.75
C ALA A 55 3.86 -2.41 -11.20
N ASP A 56 2.95 -2.23 -10.24
CA ASP A 56 1.56 -1.89 -10.54
C ASP A 56 1.36 -0.37 -10.48
N PRO A 57 1.19 0.31 -11.65
CA PRO A 57 0.95 1.74 -11.65
C PRO A 57 -0.38 2.11 -10.98
N ALA A 58 -1.41 1.25 -11.01
CA ALA A 58 -2.69 1.54 -10.36
C ALA A 58 -2.56 1.50 -8.83
N LEU A 59 -1.90 0.47 -8.28
CA LEU A 59 -1.62 0.39 -6.84
C LEU A 59 -0.81 1.60 -6.37
N ALA A 60 0.26 1.93 -7.10
CA ALA A 60 1.11 3.08 -6.79
C ALA A 60 0.33 4.41 -6.87
N ARG A 61 -0.51 4.60 -7.90
CA ARG A 61 -1.36 5.80 -8.04
C ARG A 61 -2.35 5.94 -6.88
N VAL A 62 -2.99 4.85 -6.49
CA VAL A 62 -3.89 4.84 -5.33
C VAL A 62 -3.12 5.17 -4.06
N ALA A 63 -2.01 4.50 -3.78
CA ALA A 63 -1.18 4.75 -2.60
C ALA A 63 -0.72 6.22 -2.53
N TRP A 64 -0.32 6.80 -3.69
CA TRP A 64 -0.01 8.22 -3.81
C TRP A 64 -1.19 9.12 -3.42
N CYS A 65 -2.36 8.92 -4.04
CA CYS A 65 -3.54 9.72 -3.76
C CYS A 65 -3.98 9.61 -2.29
N LEU A 66 -3.97 8.41 -1.73
CA LEU A 66 -4.29 8.19 -0.32
C LEU A 66 -3.34 8.96 0.60
N ALA A 67 -2.03 8.80 0.42
CA ALA A 67 -1.03 9.48 1.24
C ALA A 67 -1.12 11.01 1.13
N ARG A 68 -1.40 11.52 -0.08
CA ARG A 68 -1.53 12.97 -0.36
C ARG A 68 -2.79 13.56 0.27
N HIS A 69 -3.96 12.99 -0.01
CA HIS A 69 -5.24 13.57 0.42
C HIS A 69 -5.51 13.36 1.92
N LEU A 70 -5.15 12.19 2.48
CA LEU A 70 -5.24 11.97 3.93
C LEU A 70 -4.19 12.76 4.73
N ARG A 71 -3.14 13.28 4.07
CA ARG A 71 -1.93 13.82 4.72
C ARG A 71 -1.42 12.83 5.77
N SER A 72 -1.32 11.55 5.36
CA SER A 72 -1.04 10.43 6.25
C SER A 72 0.30 10.60 6.96
N GLN A 73 0.27 10.72 8.29
CA GLN A 73 1.46 10.84 9.12
C GLN A 73 2.02 9.47 9.51
N ARG A 74 1.14 8.52 9.84
CA ARG A 74 1.51 7.16 10.24
C ARG A 74 1.00 6.16 9.21
N VAL A 75 1.91 5.73 8.34
CA VAL A 75 1.62 4.71 7.32
C VAL A 75 2.33 3.42 7.67
N VAL A 76 1.60 2.32 7.65
CA VAL A 76 2.16 0.97 7.83
C VAL A 76 1.94 0.16 6.57
N GLU A 77 2.99 -0.52 6.13
CA GLU A 77 2.99 -1.36 4.93
C GLU A 77 3.47 -2.78 5.29
N THR A 78 2.84 -3.79 4.72
CA THR A 78 3.34 -5.17 4.72
C THR A 78 3.62 -5.62 3.29
N GLY A 79 4.84 -6.15 3.08
CA GLY A 79 5.39 -6.38 1.75
C GLY A 79 6.10 -5.13 1.22
N VAL A 80 7.33 -5.30 0.80
CA VAL A 80 8.16 -4.21 0.28
C VAL A 80 8.65 -4.53 -1.14
N GLY A 81 9.04 -5.79 -1.36
CA GLY A 81 9.69 -6.14 -2.60
C GLY A 81 10.84 -5.18 -2.92
N ARG A 82 10.87 -4.60 -4.11
CA ARG A 82 11.84 -3.55 -4.45
C ARG A 82 11.52 -2.17 -3.85
N GLY A 83 10.37 -1.99 -3.23
CA GLY A 83 9.96 -0.75 -2.56
C GLY A 83 9.32 0.27 -3.49
N VAL A 84 8.58 -0.18 -4.49
CA VAL A 84 7.85 0.68 -5.43
C VAL A 84 6.75 1.45 -4.71
N THR A 85 5.88 0.73 -4.00
CA THR A 85 4.81 1.31 -3.19
C THR A 85 5.37 2.11 -2.03
N SER A 86 6.41 1.60 -1.34
CA SER A 86 7.13 2.32 -0.27
C SER A 86 7.64 3.68 -0.76
N ARG A 87 8.36 3.73 -1.90
CA ARG A 87 8.86 4.99 -2.48
C ARG A 87 7.72 5.96 -2.80
N THR A 88 6.66 5.47 -3.40
CA THR A 88 5.50 6.29 -3.76
C THR A 88 4.88 6.98 -2.53
N VAL A 89 4.68 6.24 -1.45
CA VAL A 89 4.18 6.79 -0.17
C VAL A 89 5.16 7.80 0.42
N LEU A 90 6.45 7.48 0.44
CA LEU A 90 7.49 8.36 0.98
C LEU A 90 7.62 9.67 0.20
N GLU A 91 7.52 9.65 -1.13
CA GLU A 91 7.50 10.87 -1.95
C GLU A 91 6.23 11.71 -1.68
N ALA A 92 5.09 11.06 -1.45
CA ALA A 92 3.86 11.74 -1.06
C ALA A 92 4.01 12.42 0.30
N GLN A 93 4.60 11.75 1.29
CA GLN A 93 4.89 12.31 2.62
C GLN A 93 5.93 13.45 2.55
N GLU A 94 6.98 13.30 1.74
CA GLU A 94 7.95 14.39 1.50
C GLU A 94 7.25 15.63 0.95
N ARG A 95 6.35 15.47 -0.02
CA ARG A 95 5.57 16.57 -0.58
C ARG A 95 4.56 17.16 0.41
N ASN A 96 4.06 16.37 1.35
CA ASN A 96 3.21 16.85 2.45
C ASN A 96 4.01 17.64 3.51
N GLY A 97 5.34 17.47 3.55
CA GLY A 97 6.23 18.05 4.56
C GLY A 97 6.29 17.25 5.86
N ASP A 98 5.45 16.22 6.02
CA ASP A 98 5.32 15.41 7.23
C ASP A 98 4.97 13.95 6.90
N GLY A 99 5.12 13.07 7.89
CA GLY A 99 4.77 11.66 7.82
C GLY A 99 5.96 10.71 7.88
N HIS A 100 5.66 9.48 8.28
CA HIS A 100 6.63 8.38 8.38
C HIS A 100 5.99 7.07 7.91
N LEU A 101 6.77 6.25 7.22
CA LEU A 101 6.39 4.92 6.74
C LEU A 101 7.13 3.84 7.53
N TRP A 102 6.38 2.87 8.07
CA TRP A 102 6.91 1.63 8.63
C TRP A 102 6.55 0.48 7.70
N SER A 103 7.56 -0.18 7.14
CA SER A 103 7.35 -1.30 6.22
C SER A 103 7.90 -2.59 6.80
N ILE A 104 7.07 -3.62 6.86
CA ILE A 104 7.43 -4.96 7.31
C ILE A 104 7.56 -5.87 6.10
N ASP A 105 8.71 -6.54 5.95
CA ASP A 105 8.90 -7.52 4.89
C ASP A 105 9.82 -8.66 5.33
N LEU A 106 9.55 -9.86 4.79
CA LEU A 106 10.37 -11.04 4.96
C LEU A 106 10.82 -11.55 3.57
N PRO A 107 11.84 -10.95 2.96
CA PRO A 107 12.37 -11.42 1.69
C PRO A 107 12.80 -12.89 1.78
N PRO A 108 12.72 -13.66 0.68
CA PRO A 108 13.11 -15.06 0.68
C PRO A 108 14.56 -15.24 1.18
N PRO A 109 14.80 -15.94 2.30
CA PRO A 109 16.12 -15.99 2.94
C PRO A 109 17.17 -16.73 2.11
N LEU A 110 16.71 -17.61 1.19
CA LEU A 110 17.56 -18.40 0.31
C LEU A 110 17.80 -17.74 -1.07
N ALA A 111 17.35 -16.49 -1.25
CA ALA A 111 17.52 -15.73 -2.48
C ALA A 111 18.35 -14.45 -2.24
N PRO A 112 19.69 -14.53 -2.13
CA PRO A 112 20.52 -13.36 -1.81
C PRO A 112 20.37 -12.20 -2.81
N ALA A 113 20.03 -12.49 -4.06
CA ALA A 113 19.79 -11.46 -5.07
C ALA A 113 18.54 -10.61 -4.74
N LEU A 114 17.46 -11.25 -4.29
CA LEU A 114 16.23 -10.55 -3.89
C LEU A 114 16.46 -9.75 -2.59
N LEU A 115 17.21 -10.33 -1.65
CA LEU A 115 17.58 -9.63 -0.42
C LEU A 115 18.31 -8.30 -0.71
N ARG A 116 19.23 -8.29 -1.68
CA ARG A 116 19.95 -7.06 -2.07
C ARG A 116 19.08 -6.03 -2.77
N GLN A 117 18.03 -6.48 -3.42
CA GLN A 117 17.09 -5.62 -4.15
C GLN A 117 15.95 -5.10 -3.27
N THR A 118 15.75 -5.66 -2.06
CA THR A 118 14.68 -5.21 -1.17
C THR A 118 14.83 -3.73 -0.84
N GLY A 119 13.79 -2.95 -1.16
CA GLY A 119 13.75 -1.50 -0.94
C GLY A 119 14.73 -0.69 -1.79
N ILE A 120 15.29 -1.25 -2.87
CA ILE A 120 16.27 -0.58 -3.74
C ILE A 120 15.69 0.65 -4.43
N ALA A 121 14.37 0.67 -4.66
CA ALA A 121 13.66 1.80 -5.26
C ALA A 121 13.61 3.03 -4.33
N VAL A 122 13.83 2.87 -3.02
CA VAL A 122 13.77 3.96 -2.05
C VAL A 122 15.11 4.71 -2.02
N PRO A 123 15.18 5.95 -2.57
CA PRO A 123 16.41 6.72 -2.61
C PRO A 123 16.83 7.20 -1.21
N GLY A 124 18.12 7.46 -1.05
CA GLY A 124 18.73 7.87 0.23
C GLY A 124 18.04 9.05 0.91
N ARG A 125 17.58 10.05 0.12
CA ARG A 125 16.90 11.24 0.64
C ARG A 125 15.58 10.95 1.37
N LEU A 126 14.89 9.84 1.02
CA LEU A 126 13.62 9.44 1.63
C LEU A 126 13.79 8.55 2.87
N ARG A 127 14.95 7.93 3.03
CA ARG A 127 15.21 6.99 4.14
C ARG A 127 15.03 7.58 5.55
N PRO A 128 15.25 8.86 5.83
CA PRO A 128 14.95 9.43 7.15
C PRO A 128 13.47 9.34 7.56
N ARG A 129 12.54 9.19 6.60
CA ARG A 129 11.10 8.99 6.84
C ARG A 129 10.66 7.54 6.74
N TRP A 130 11.60 6.59 6.69
CA TRP A 130 11.31 5.19 6.46
C TRP A 130 11.94 4.29 7.49
N THR A 131 11.13 3.46 8.15
CA THR A 131 11.57 2.38 9.02
C THR A 131 11.28 1.04 8.35
N TYR A 132 12.33 0.40 7.83
CA TYR A 132 12.24 -0.96 7.32
C TYR A 132 12.43 -1.99 8.44
N ILE A 133 11.44 -2.86 8.63
CA ILE A 133 11.40 -3.88 9.68
C ILE A 133 11.48 -5.26 9.02
N ARG A 134 12.63 -5.90 9.09
CA ARG A 134 12.79 -7.26 8.56
C ARG A 134 12.11 -8.28 9.46
N GLY A 135 11.18 -9.07 8.88
CA GLY A 135 10.48 -10.15 9.55
C GLY A 135 9.09 -10.40 8.98
N SER A 136 8.47 -11.50 9.37
CA SER A 136 7.09 -11.75 8.96
C SER A 136 6.13 -10.81 9.65
N SER A 137 5.07 -10.41 8.95
CA SER A 137 3.98 -9.59 9.51
C SER A 137 3.38 -10.22 10.78
N ARG A 138 3.22 -11.54 10.82
CA ARG A 138 2.73 -12.25 12.02
C ARG A 138 3.54 -12.00 13.28
N ARG A 139 4.85 -11.77 13.14
CA ARG A 139 5.73 -11.53 14.30
C ARG A 139 5.91 -10.05 14.60
N ARG A 140 5.90 -9.20 13.57
CA ARG A 140 6.28 -7.79 13.70
C ARG A 140 5.10 -6.85 13.81
N LEU A 141 4.02 -7.13 13.10
CA LEU A 141 2.88 -6.22 13.01
C LEU A 141 2.20 -5.98 14.38
N PRO A 142 1.95 -6.98 15.24
CA PRO A 142 1.28 -6.73 16.52
C PRO A 142 2.03 -5.76 17.43
N SER A 143 3.36 -5.92 17.55
CA SER A 143 4.18 -5.02 18.37
C SER A 143 4.25 -3.61 17.78
N LEU A 144 4.37 -3.49 16.45
CA LEU A 144 4.38 -2.21 15.77
C LEU A 144 3.06 -1.45 15.95
N VAL A 145 1.93 -2.15 15.81
CA VAL A 145 0.59 -1.56 16.01
C VAL A 145 0.43 -1.05 17.45
N THR A 146 0.91 -1.82 18.43
CA THR A 146 0.90 -1.41 19.83
C THR A 146 1.78 -0.18 20.08
N GLU A 147 2.94 -0.10 19.44
CA GLU A 147 3.86 1.04 19.56
C GLU A 147 3.29 2.32 18.93
N LEU A 148 2.66 2.18 17.77
CA LEU A 148 2.13 3.34 17.02
C LEU A 148 0.80 3.86 17.59
N GLU A 149 -0.01 2.98 18.20
CA GLU A 149 -1.34 3.25 18.75
C GLU A 149 -2.38 3.70 17.71
N VAL A 150 -1.97 4.56 16.75
CA VAL A 150 -2.84 5.13 15.72
C VAL A 150 -2.17 4.97 14.34
N ILE A 151 -2.95 4.55 13.36
CA ILE A 151 -2.56 4.39 11.94
C ILE A 151 -3.52 5.19 11.06
N ASP A 152 -2.98 6.00 10.15
CA ASP A 152 -3.77 6.75 9.16
C ASP A 152 -4.08 5.91 7.93
N LEU A 153 -3.08 5.15 7.47
CA LEU A 153 -3.14 4.33 6.27
C LEU A 153 -2.38 3.02 6.52
N PHE A 154 -3.04 1.90 6.24
CA PHE A 154 -2.41 0.59 6.15
C PHE A 154 -2.41 0.10 4.71
N ILE A 155 -1.30 -0.49 4.25
CA ILE A 155 -1.15 -1.06 2.92
C ILE A 155 -0.75 -2.53 3.06
N HIS A 156 -1.57 -3.42 2.52
CA HIS A 156 -1.28 -4.84 2.39
C HIS A 156 -0.82 -5.15 0.96
N ASP A 157 0.41 -5.56 0.83
CA ASP A 157 1.05 -6.02 -0.41
C ASP A 157 2.04 -7.16 -0.07
N SER A 158 1.63 -8.04 0.85
CA SER A 158 2.47 -9.14 1.34
C SER A 158 1.94 -10.50 0.84
N MET A 159 2.03 -11.54 1.65
CA MET A 159 1.55 -12.88 1.28
C MET A 159 0.04 -12.90 1.04
N HIS A 160 -0.41 -13.04 -0.21
CA HIS A 160 -1.80 -13.02 -0.67
C HIS A 160 -2.56 -14.33 -0.35
N THR A 161 -2.56 -14.74 0.93
CA THR A 161 -3.37 -15.85 1.41
C THR A 161 -4.49 -15.35 2.32
N THR A 162 -5.66 -15.99 2.25
CA THR A 162 -6.81 -15.66 3.11
C THR A 162 -6.42 -15.51 4.59
N ARG A 163 -5.61 -16.46 5.09
CA ARG A 163 -5.18 -16.46 6.49
C ARG A 163 -4.25 -15.30 6.84
N ASN A 164 -3.37 -14.91 5.92
CA ASN A 164 -2.43 -13.82 6.18
C ASN A 164 -3.13 -12.47 6.10
N LEU A 165 -3.84 -12.23 5.01
CA LEU A 165 -4.59 -10.98 4.83
C LEU A 165 -5.57 -10.75 5.98
N PHE A 166 -6.40 -11.76 6.31
CA PHE A 166 -7.34 -11.63 7.42
C PHE A 166 -6.65 -11.33 8.75
N PHE A 167 -5.53 -11.99 9.05
CA PHE A 167 -4.72 -11.71 10.24
C PHE A 167 -4.21 -10.27 10.28
N GLU A 168 -3.67 -9.77 9.17
CA GLU A 168 -3.13 -8.40 9.12
C GLU A 168 -4.23 -7.37 9.30
N LEU A 169 -5.37 -7.54 8.60
CA LEU A 169 -6.52 -6.66 8.74
C LEU A 169 -7.06 -6.62 10.18
N GLU A 170 -7.27 -7.77 10.81
CA GLU A 170 -7.72 -7.85 12.23
C GLU A 170 -6.71 -7.21 13.19
N THR A 171 -5.41 -7.34 12.90
CA THR A 171 -4.36 -6.78 13.75
C THR A 171 -4.32 -5.25 13.68
N VAL A 172 -4.47 -4.66 12.49
CA VAL A 172 -4.37 -3.21 12.33
C VAL A 172 -5.68 -2.48 12.61
N TRP A 173 -6.83 -3.15 12.42
CA TRP A 173 -8.14 -2.52 12.50
C TRP A 173 -8.39 -1.69 13.76
N PRO A 174 -8.05 -2.16 14.97
CA PRO A 174 -8.23 -1.37 16.20
C PRO A 174 -7.47 -0.04 16.17
N ALA A 175 -6.28 -0.01 15.58
CA ALA A 175 -5.40 1.16 15.52
C ALA A 175 -5.68 2.08 14.33
N VAL A 176 -6.37 1.63 13.29
CA VAL A 176 -6.79 2.52 12.20
C VAL A 176 -7.75 3.56 12.76
N ARG A 177 -7.41 4.85 12.59
CA ARG A 177 -8.27 5.93 13.10
C ARG A 177 -9.60 6.03 12.35
N ALA A 178 -10.55 6.73 12.92
CA ALA A 178 -11.77 7.14 12.22
C ALA A 178 -11.40 7.94 10.94
N GLY A 179 -11.99 7.58 9.81
CA GLY A 179 -11.66 8.13 8.50
C GLY A 179 -10.34 7.63 7.91
N GLY A 180 -9.54 6.85 8.65
CA GLY A 180 -8.34 6.18 8.14
C GLY A 180 -8.70 5.11 7.11
N LEU A 181 -7.72 4.74 6.29
CA LEU A 181 -7.92 3.85 5.15
C LEU A 181 -6.99 2.63 5.21
N ILE A 182 -7.47 1.55 4.62
CA ILE A 182 -6.70 0.35 4.31
C ILE A 182 -6.74 0.14 2.80
N LEU A 183 -5.57 -0.02 2.19
CA LEU A 183 -5.37 -0.44 0.81
C LEU A 183 -4.90 -1.89 0.79
N VAL A 184 -5.53 -2.71 -0.01
CA VAL A 184 -5.22 -4.15 -0.13
C VAL A 184 -4.98 -4.47 -1.59
N ASP A 185 -3.81 -5.02 -1.89
CA ASP A 185 -3.48 -5.52 -3.23
C ASP A 185 -4.00 -6.95 -3.43
N ASP A 186 -4.22 -7.32 -4.71
CA ASP A 186 -4.53 -8.68 -5.16
C ASP A 186 -5.72 -9.35 -4.42
N VAL A 187 -6.80 -8.59 -4.15
CA VAL A 187 -7.96 -9.12 -3.40
C VAL A 187 -8.72 -10.21 -4.13
N ASN A 188 -8.48 -10.40 -5.44
CA ASN A 188 -9.03 -11.51 -6.23
C ASN A 188 -8.34 -12.85 -5.97
N LEU A 189 -7.15 -12.88 -5.37
CA LEU A 189 -6.40 -14.11 -5.13
C LEU A 189 -6.86 -14.88 -3.90
N ASN A 190 -7.66 -14.25 -3.02
CA ASN A 190 -8.08 -14.88 -1.77
C ASN A 190 -9.36 -14.24 -1.18
N ARG A 191 -9.92 -14.86 -0.13
CA ARG A 191 -11.15 -14.41 0.51
C ARG A 191 -10.94 -13.61 1.80
N GLY A 192 -9.73 -13.18 2.11
CA GLY A 192 -9.42 -12.50 3.38
C GLY A 192 -10.17 -11.20 3.56
N LEU A 193 -10.25 -10.38 2.50
CA LEU A 193 -11.00 -9.12 2.51
C LEU A 193 -12.52 -9.35 2.64
N GLU A 194 -13.06 -10.33 1.92
CA GLU A 194 -14.48 -10.69 1.99
C GLU A 194 -14.89 -11.05 3.44
N ILE A 195 -14.16 -11.99 4.05
CA ILE A 195 -14.43 -12.42 5.43
C ILE A 195 -14.32 -11.26 6.41
N PHE A 196 -13.31 -10.39 6.22
CA PHE A 196 -13.13 -9.21 7.07
C PHE A 196 -14.30 -8.23 6.91
N THR A 197 -14.73 -7.95 5.67
CA THR A 197 -15.85 -7.03 5.42
C THR A 197 -17.19 -7.58 5.88
N GLU A 198 -17.41 -8.88 5.83
CA GLU A 198 -18.58 -9.53 6.43
C GLU A 198 -18.64 -9.32 7.95
N ARG A 199 -17.48 -9.39 8.62
CA ARG A 199 -17.37 -9.24 10.08
C ARG A 199 -17.56 -7.80 10.55
N HIS A 200 -16.96 -6.84 9.84
CA HIS A 200 -16.85 -5.43 10.22
C HIS A 200 -17.72 -4.48 9.40
N GLY A 201 -18.57 -4.98 8.51
CA GLY A 201 -19.27 -4.18 7.50
C GLY A 201 -20.09 -3.01 8.03
N ARG A 202 -20.52 -3.04 9.30
CA ARG A 202 -21.21 -1.90 9.93
C ARG A 202 -20.29 -0.70 10.17
N ASP A 203 -19.02 -0.96 10.39
CA ASP A 203 -18.01 -0.01 10.87
C ASP A 203 -17.11 0.52 9.75
N LEU A 204 -17.34 0.06 8.51
CA LEU A 204 -16.51 0.41 7.36
C LEU A 204 -17.33 0.85 6.14
N ARG A 205 -16.64 1.52 5.21
CA ARG A 205 -17.04 1.67 3.80
C ARG A 205 -16.01 0.95 2.96
N GLY A 206 -16.46 0.09 2.05
CA GLY A 206 -15.58 -0.68 1.16
C GLY A 206 -15.75 -0.28 -0.29
N LEU A 207 -14.68 -0.42 -1.05
CA LEU A 207 -14.63 -0.19 -2.49
C LEU A 207 -13.68 -1.22 -3.10
N VAL A 208 -14.01 -1.74 -4.29
CA VAL A 208 -13.13 -2.61 -5.06
C VAL A 208 -12.85 -1.96 -6.41
N GLY A 209 -11.58 -1.66 -6.63
CA GLY A 209 -11.05 -1.18 -7.89
C GLY A 209 -10.40 -2.28 -8.71
N ILE A 210 -9.97 -1.92 -9.91
CA ILE A 210 -9.27 -2.82 -10.84
C ILE A 210 -7.98 -2.14 -11.33
N SER A 211 -6.91 -2.91 -11.46
CA SER A 211 -5.63 -2.45 -12.03
C SER A 211 -5.77 -2.04 -13.49
N ASP A 212 -4.78 -1.28 -14.00
CA ASP A 212 -4.80 -0.77 -15.38
C ASP A 212 -4.73 -1.89 -16.43
N ASP A 213 -4.16 -3.06 -16.09
CA ASP A 213 -4.14 -4.25 -16.95
C ASP A 213 -5.44 -5.06 -16.92
N GLY A 214 -6.36 -4.74 -16.00
CA GLY A 214 -7.64 -5.42 -15.87
C GLY A 214 -7.57 -6.79 -15.19
N GLU A 215 -6.42 -7.20 -14.64
CA GLU A 215 -6.23 -8.54 -14.09
C GLU A 215 -6.23 -8.60 -12.57
N ARG A 216 -5.82 -7.51 -11.90
CA ARG A 216 -5.71 -7.45 -10.44
C ARG A 216 -6.81 -6.57 -9.86
N LEU A 217 -7.28 -6.94 -8.67
CA LEU A 217 -8.27 -6.16 -7.96
C LEU A 217 -7.65 -5.55 -6.71
N LEU A 218 -7.93 -4.26 -6.52
CA LEU A 218 -7.54 -3.48 -5.35
C LEU A 218 -8.72 -3.34 -4.41
N GLY A 219 -8.50 -3.62 -3.13
CA GLY A 219 -9.49 -3.41 -2.07
C GLY A 219 -9.20 -2.14 -1.29
N LEU A 220 -10.23 -1.35 -1.03
CA LEU A 220 -10.15 -0.14 -0.22
C LEU A 220 -11.18 -0.21 0.90
N ILE A 221 -10.74 0.06 2.12
CA ILE A 221 -11.60 0.09 3.30
C ILE A 221 -11.36 1.40 4.05
N GLN A 222 -12.43 2.15 4.28
CA GLN A 222 -12.42 3.31 5.18
C GLN A 222 -13.12 2.99 6.48
N LYS A 223 -12.48 3.26 7.62
CA LYS A 223 -13.10 3.16 8.93
C LYS A 223 -14.06 4.32 9.16
N LYS A 224 -15.32 4.03 9.52
CA LYS A 224 -16.31 5.05 9.83
C LYS A 224 -15.98 5.80 11.12
N ALA A 225 -16.49 7.01 11.25
CA ALA A 225 -16.49 7.72 12.52
C ALA A 225 -17.43 7.01 13.51
N GLY A 226 -16.94 6.73 14.73
CA GLY A 226 -17.72 6.06 15.78
C GLY A 226 -17.70 4.52 15.70
N ALA A 227 -16.78 3.97 14.89
CA ALA A 227 -16.51 2.53 14.81
C ALA A 227 -15.47 2.09 15.86
#